data_ada7d8512f12e52df3509e1299b7d433
#
_entry.id   ada7d8512f12e52df3509e1299b7d433
#
_cell.length_a   1.000
_cell.length_b   1.000
_cell.length_c   1.000
_cell.angle_alpha   90.00
_cell.angle_beta   90.00
_cell.angle_gamma   90.00
#
_symmetry.space_group_name_H-M   'P 1'
#
loop_
_entity.id
_entity.type
_entity.pdbx_description
1 polymer ?
#
loop_
_entity_poly.entity_id
_entity_poly.type
_entity_poly.pdbx_seq_one_letter_code
_entity_poly.pdbx_strand_id
1 'polypeptide(L)'
;MMTLTGIIFGTMSCSTNVYDEEEYEKIIRYLSPVDSVDQRHTWMLTDSRMYQFNANAGSGITSVMVFTENPLLADTRAELINQASVKKGESASMMLCVPYAQDSLYAALVDSKGNYYVTAFAAGTREVDISDETVKAIGVPTVSIPTQTFTYLFEENFPEAGDYDYNDLVMRISTERTGKKELTIHVTIVAVGSDRQLAGALRLVGRRYEDIQTVGTIGAESFNDGVPEGSRYVFDNTDMLVQGNNGEAVINLFIDAHWAMTFDAYVEYGLFTRKKYNVSTSSGGDYQLRSTRTVSYVVTFKNETGLDNFTQAMLDPFVMAEYNGNVWETHLDAYRDAQILYDYPSPSTKVLPWALMVPARDFRHPLEGKEIGFRKKTPEGVVALFGAYMTEGHSFGEWVENYTTCRDWYKYPTENQVW
;
A
#
# COMPACT_ATOMS: atom_id res chain seq x y z
N MET A 1 54.38 48.60 -11.24
CA MET A 1 53.21 48.45 -10.40
C MET A 1 52.41 47.29 -11.00
N MET A 2 52.70 46.08 -10.55
CA MET A 2 52.12 44.84 -11.03
C MET A 2 51.28 44.25 -9.88
N THR A 3 49.97 44.21 -10.07
CA THR A 3 49.04 43.64 -9.13
C THR A 3 48.97 42.12 -9.38
N LEU A 4 49.40 41.38 -8.41
CA LEU A 4 49.35 39.91 -8.35
C LEU A 4 47.96 39.49 -7.90
N THR A 5 47.14 38.95 -8.79
CA THR A 5 45.84 38.39 -8.45
C THR A 5 46.07 36.92 -8.01
N GLY A 6 45.99 36.69 -6.72
CA GLY A 6 46.05 35.32 -6.17
C GLY A 6 44.75 34.57 -6.42
N ILE A 7 44.86 33.50 -7.20
CA ILE A 7 43.79 32.53 -7.36
C ILE A 7 43.85 31.59 -6.15
N ILE A 8 42.86 31.72 -5.28
CA ILE A 8 42.65 30.77 -4.18
C ILE A 8 41.97 29.53 -4.78
N PHE A 9 42.74 28.46 -4.95
CA PHE A 9 42.18 27.13 -5.14
C PHE A 9 41.57 26.68 -3.81
N GLY A 10 40.26 26.82 -3.71
CA GLY A 10 39.53 26.12 -2.64
C GLY A 10 39.65 24.61 -2.86
N THR A 11 40.30 23.93 -1.94
CA THR A 11 40.27 22.48 -1.84
C THR A 11 38.83 22.09 -1.57
N MET A 12 38.12 21.59 -2.60
CA MET A 12 36.88 20.83 -2.36
C MET A 12 37.26 19.59 -1.57
N SER A 13 37.09 19.66 -0.26
CA SER A 13 37.02 18.48 0.58
C SER A 13 35.86 17.63 0.07
N CYS A 14 36.15 16.43 -0.43
CA CYS A 14 35.14 15.41 -0.54
C CYS A 14 34.63 15.12 0.87
N SER A 15 33.59 15.83 1.30
CA SER A 15 32.82 15.38 2.44
C SER A 15 32.20 14.06 2.03
N THR A 16 32.53 12.98 2.70
CA THR A 16 31.70 11.78 2.72
C THR A 16 30.31 12.27 3.07
N ASN A 17 29.36 12.09 2.15
CA ASN A 17 27.95 12.41 2.40
C ASN A 17 27.48 11.50 3.55
N VAL A 18 27.69 11.94 4.77
CA VAL A 18 27.11 11.34 5.96
C VAL A 18 25.70 11.89 6.04
N TYR A 19 24.73 11.02 6.03
CA TYR A 19 23.35 11.39 6.30
C TYR A 19 23.29 12.12 7.65
N ASP A 20 22.81 13.37 7.63
CA ASP A 20 22.57 14.19 8.80
C ASP A 20 21.06 14.39 8.94
N GLU A 21 20.47 13.74 9.93
CA GLU A 21 19.03 13.75 10.16
C GLU A 21 18.50 15.16 10.44
N GLU A 22 19.26 15.98 11.17
CA GLU A 22 18.83 17.34 11.52
C GLU A 22 18.82 18.27 10.30
N GLU A 23 19.84 18.16 9.43
CA GLU A 23 19.90 18.93 8.20
C GLU A 23 18.87 18.46 7.19
N TYR A 24 18.67 17.16 7.09
CA TYR A 24 17.62 16.55 6.28
C TYR A 24 16.23 17.05 6.69
N GLU A 25 15.89 17.04 7.98
CA GLU A 25 14.62 17.57 8.48
C GLU A 25 14.40 19.04 8.11
N LYS A 26 15.45 19.87 8.18
CA LYS A 26 15.38 21.30 7.81
C LYS A 26 15.03 21.46 6.33
N ILE A 27 15.71 20.68 5.47
CA ILE A 27 15.49 20.71 4.01
C ILE A 27 14.07 20.25 3.70
N ILE A 28 13.64 19.12 4.23
CA ILE A 28 12.31 18.56 3.99
C ILE A 28 11.21 19.51 4.49
N ARG A 29 11.37 20.13 5.66
CA ARG A 29 10.40 21.12 6.15
C ARG A 29 10.32 22.35 5.26
N TYR A 30 11.44 22.81 4.73
CA TYR A 30 11.46 23.95 3.82
C TYR A 30 10.76 23.65 2.49
N LEU A 31 10.97 22.44 1.97
CA LEU A 31 10.39 21.97 0.71
C LEU A 31 9.00 21.34 0.88
N SER A 32 8.55 21.12 2.13
CA SER A 32 7.25 20.51 2.40
C SER A 32 6.11 21.30 1.74
N PRO A 33 5.20 20.63 1.05
CA PRO A 33 4.02 21.26 0.47
C PRO A 33 2.97 21.65 1.52
N VAL A 34 3.14 21.28 2.79
CA VAL A 34 2.23 21.60 3.89
C VAL A 34 2.88 22.47 4.95
N ASP A 35 2.11 23.36 5.57
CA ASP A 35 2.58 24.27 6.63
C ASP A 35 2.77 23.54 7.96
N SER A 36 1.93 22.54 8.25
CA SER A 36 1.96 21.79 9.50
C SER A 36 1.45 20.37 9.33
N VAL A 37 1.93 19.49 10.20
CA VAL A 37 1.51 18.09 10.30
C VAL A 37 1.06 17.83 11.74
N ASP A 38 -0.07 17.17 11.92
CA ASP A 38 -0.50 16.72 13.26
C ASP A 38 0.51 15.71 13.81
N GLN A 39 1.14 16.04 14.95
CA GLN A 39 2.18 15.20 15.56
C GLN A 39 1.67 13.81 16.00
N ARG A 40 0.36 13.61 16.07
CA ARG A 40 -0.28 12.33 16.41
C ARG A 40 -0.62 11.50 15.19
N HIS A 41 -0.22 11.94 13.99
CA HIS A 41 -0.52 11.26 12.76
C HIS A 41 0.10 9.86 12.74
N THR A 42 -0.70 8.88 12.41
CA THR A 42 -0.27 7.47 12.22
C THR A 42 -0.20 7.10 10.74
N TRP A 43 -0.65 7.99 9.86
CA TRP A 43 -0.76 7.82 8.41
C TRP A 43 -1.60 6.61 7.99
N MET A 44 -2.39 6.08 8.92
CA MET A 44 -3.28 4.94 8.67
C MET A 44 -4.70 5.43 8.38
N LEU A 45 -5.30 4.91 7.33
CA LEU A 45 -6.69 5.14 6.95
C LEU A 45 -7.63 4.01 7.38
N THR A 46 -7.08 3.01 8.10
CA THR A 46 -7.82 1.83 8.54
C THR A 46 -7.56 1.56 10.02
N ASP A 47 -8.44 0.77 10.59
CA ASP A 47 -8.29 0.22 11.94
C ASP A 47 -8.59 -1.29 11.93
N SER A 48 -7.75 -2.07 12.62
CA SER A 48 -7.93 -3.52 12.74
C SER A 48 -8.47 -3.87 14.11
N ARG A 49 -9.65 -4.47 14.15
CA ARG A 49 -10.34 -4.80 15.41
C ARG A 49 -11.02 -6.15 15.35
N MET A 50 -11.14 -6.77 16.52
CA MET A 50 -11.88 -8.02 16.69
C MET A 50 -13.39 -7.77 16.71
N TYR A 51 -14.11 -8.61 15.96
CA TYR A 51 -15.57 -8.66 15.91
C TYR A 51 -16.03 -10.07 16.22
N GLN A 52 -17.19 -10.19 16.85
CA GLN A 52 -17.88 -11.44 17.09
C GLN A 52 -19.22 -11.46 16.34
N PHE A 53 -19.48 -12.55 15.65
CA PHE A 53 -20.71 -12.76 14.87
C PHE A 53 -21.46 -13.97 15.40
N ASN A 54 -22.71 -13.78 15.82
CA ASN A 54 -23.60 -14.82 16.32
C ASN A 54 -24.50 -15.30 15.17
N ALA A 55 -24.39 -16.59 14.82
CA ALA A 55 -25.06 -17.16 13.65
C ALA A 55 -26.44 -17.74 14.01
N ASN A 56 -27.46 -16.89 14.16
CA ASN A 56 -28.78 -17.27 14.64
C ASN A 56 -29.86 -17.37 13.54
N ALA A 57 -29.56 -16.96 12.30
CA ALA A 57 -30.50 -17.02 11.18
C ALA A 57 -30.28 -18.25 10.28
N GLY A 58 -31.28 -18.53 9.42
CA GLY A 58 -31.19 -19.50 8.36
C GLY A 58 -31.08 -20.97 8.81
N SER A 59 -30.70 -21.83 7.88
CA SER A 59 -30.43 -23.26 8.13
C SER A 59 -29.31 -23.76 7.23
N GLY A 60 -28.54 -24.75 7.70
CA GLY A 60 -27.41 -25.28 6.94
C GLY A 60 -26.26 -24.30 6.77
N ILE A 61 -26.10 -23.37 7.71
CA ILE A 61 -25.04 -22.37 7.71
C ILE A 61 -23.67 -23.04 7.78
N THR A 62 -22.74 -22.55 6.98
CA THR A 62 -21.36 -23.05 6.87
C THR A 62 -20.32 -21.98 7.19
N SER A 63 -20.65 -20.69 6.96
CA SER A 63 -19.72 -19.58 7.18
C SER A 63 -20.43 -18.27 7.46
N VAL A 64 -19.68 -17.31 7.98
CA VAL A 64 -20.00 -15.88 8.03
C VAL A 64 -18.98 -15.12 7.20
N MET A 65 -19.45 -14.19 6.38
CA MET A 65 -18.65 -13.31 5.54
C MET A 65 -18.97 -11.84 5.86
N VAL A 66 -17.98 -10.97 5.80
CA VAL A 66 -18.16 -9.54 6.06
C VAL A 66 -17.72 -8.72 4.85
N PHE A 67 -18.54 -7.76 4.45
CA PHE A 67 -18.40 -6.97 3.24
C PHE A 67 -18.45 -5.47 3.51
N THR A 68 -17.85 -4.71 2.61
CA THR A 68 -17.89 -3.24 2.63
C THR A 68 -19.27 -2.68 2.26
N GLU A 69 -20.01 -3.38 1.38
CA GLU A 69 -21.35 -3.02 0.91
C GLU A 69 -22.27 -4.26 0.88
N ASN A 70 -23.56 -4.05 0.60
CA ASN A 70 -24.49 -5.17 0.47
C ASN A 70 -24.15 -6.02 -0.76
N PRO A 71 -23.72 -7.28 -0.59
CA PRO A 71 -23.27 -8.14 -1.69
C PRO A 71 -24.43 -8.62 -2.61
N LEU A 72 -25.69 -8.38 -2.24
CA LEU A 72 -26.86 -8.81 -3.01
C LEU A 72 -27.42 -7.73 -3.96
N LEU A 73 -26.86 -6.52 -3.94
CA LEU A 73 -27.25 -5.48 -4.90
C LEU A 73 -26.70 -5.81 -6.30
N ALA A 74 -27.48 -5.55 -7.34
CA ALA A 74 -27.08 -5.88 -8.71
C ALA A 74 -25.87 -5.08 -9.22
N ASP A 75 -25.72 -3.85 -8.73
CA ASP A 75 -24.64 -2.91 -9.05
C ASP A 75 -23.66 -2.74 -7.88
N THR A 76 -23.56 -3.72 -7.01
CA THR A 76 -22.72 -3.65 -5.81
C THR A 76 -21.24 -3.49 -6.16
N ARG A 77 -20.55 -2.65 -5.35
CA ARG A 77 -19.10 -2.54 -5.30
C ARG A 77 -18.54 -3.19 -4.04
N ALA A 78 -19.30 -4.12 -3.45
CA ALA A 78 -18.90 -4.84 -2.27
C ALA A 78 -17.53 -5.50 -2.45
N GLU A 79 -16.73 -5.45 -1.40
CA GLU A 79 -15.50 -6.21 -1.25
C GLU A 79 -15.60 -7.08 0.00
N LEU A 80 -15.14 -8.31 -0.09
CA LEU A 80 -15.04 -9.23 1.05
C LEU A 80 -13.87 -8.80 1.93
N ILE A 81 -14.16 -8.40 3.18
CA ILE A 81 -13.15 -7.99 4.15
C ILE A 81 -12.53 -9.22 4.82
N ASN A 82 -13.37 -10.15 5.30
CA ASN A 82 -12.91 -11.39 5.93
C ASN A 82 -14.05 -12.41 6.00
N GLN A 83 -13.70 -13.68 6.30
CA GLN A 83 -14.66 -14.77 6.47
C GLN A 83 -14.20 -15.77 7.52
N ALA A 84 -15.16 -16.47 8.13
CA ALA A 84 -14.90 -17.55 9.06
C ALA A 84 -15.95 -18.65 8.93
N SER A 85 -15.54 -19.89 9.21
CA SER A 85 -16.47 -21.01 9.31
C SER A 85 -17.31 -20.88 10.60
N VAL A 86 -18.61 -21.10 10.50
CA VAL A 86 -19.55 -21.06 11.61
C VAL A 86 -20.78 -21.89 11.28
N LYS A 87 -21.41 -22.51 12.28
CA LYS A 87 -22.69 -23.16 12.11
C LYS A 87 -23.79 -22.38 12.81
N LYS A 88 -25.05 -22.68 12.44
CA LYS A 88 -26.21 -22.08 13.15
C LYS A 88 -26.16 -22.36 14.66
N GLY A 89 -26.35 -21.31 15.45
CA GLY A 89 -26.26 -21.32 16.90
C GLY A 89 -24.86 -21.21 17.48
N GLU A 90 -23.83 -21.13 16.62
CA GLU A 90 -22.44 -20.87 17.03
C GLU A 90 -22.07 -19.40 16.82
N SER A 91 -20.94 -19.00 17.40
CA SER A 91 -20.33 -17.67 17.18
C SER A 91 -18.95 -17.81 16.53
N ALA A 92 -18.61 -16.89 15.67
CA ALA A 92 -17.28 -16.76 15.09
C ALA A 92 -16.67 -15.41 15.44
N SER A 93 -15.41 -15.40 15.83
CA SER A 93 -14.63 -14.18 16.02
C SER A 93 -13.63 -14.02 14.90
N MET A 94 -13.49 -12.80 14.36
CA MET A 94 -12.51 -12.50 13.32
C MET A 94 -12.01 -11.06 13.44
N MET A 95 -10.75 -10.85 13.08
CA MET A 95 -10.16 -9.52 12.93
C MET A 95 -10.62 -8.92 11.61
N LEU A 96 -11.12 -7.69 11.64
CA LEU A 96 -11.45 -6.94 10.42
C LEU A 96 -10.55 -5.71 10.31
N CYS A 97 -10.00 -5.45 9.13
CA CYS A 97 -9.32 -4.21 8.78
C CYS A 97 -10.33 -3.28 8.10
N VAL A 98 -10.83 -2.30 8.83
CA VAL A 98 -11.95 -1.46 8.41
C VAL A 98 -11.45 -0.04 8.12
N PRO A 99 -11.77 0.52 6.93
CA PRO A 99 -11.48 1.93 6.63
C PRO A 99 -12.18 2.86 7.61
N TYR A 100 -11.49 3.90 8.08
CA TYR A 100 -12.10 4.92 8.96
C TYR A 100 -13.29 5.65 8.32
N ALA A 101 -13.29 5.75 7.00
CA ALA A 101 -14.38 6.37 6.22
C ALA A 101 -15.56 5.42 5.95
N GLN A 102 -15.61 4.27 6.66
CA GLN A 102 -16.65 3.26 6.53
C GLN A 102 -17.53 3.24 7.78
N ASP A 103 -18.74 3.80 7.69
CA ASP A 103 -19.66 3.88 8.82
C ASP A 103 -20.45 2.59 9.05
N SER A 104 -20.74 1.86 7.97
CA SER A 104 -21.55 0.65 7.99
C SER A 104 -20.88 -0.48 7.24
N LEU A 105 -21.05 -1.69 7.75
CA LEU A 105 -20.59 -2.95 7.16
C LEU A 105 -21.79 -3.90 6.98
N TYR A 106 -21.57 -4.95 6.20
CA TYR A 106 -22.56 -5.98 5.95
C TYR A 106 -22.01 -7.35 6.31
N ALA A 107 -22.73 -8.08 7.14
CA ALA A 107 -22.42 -9.47 7.46
C ALA A 107 -23.44 -10.39 6.79
N ALA A 108 -22.97 -11.48 6.21
CA ALA A 108 -23.80 -12.50 5.62
C ALA A 108 -23.48 -13.87 6.22
N LEU A 109 -24.48 -14.58 6.74
CA LEU A 109 -24.37 -16.01 6.93
C LEU A 109 -24.57 -16.70 5.58
N VAL A 110 -23.74 -17.68 5.27
CA VAL A 110 -23.80 -18.41 4.01
C VAL A 110 -24.18 -19.86 4.30
N ASP A 111 -25.21 -20.35 3.62
CA ASP A 111 -25.64 -21.74 3.73
C ASP A 111 -24.91 -22.65 2.72
N SER A 112 -25.09 -23.96 2.88
CA SER A 112 -24.50 -24.97 1.99
C SER A 112 -25.01 -24.94 0.53
N LYS A 113 -26.04 -24.13 0.23
CA LYS A 113 -26.58 -23.90 -1.12
C LYS A 113 -26.08 -22.59 -1.72
N GLY A 114 -25.28 -21.80 -0.97
CA GLY A 114 -24.77 -20.51 -1.39
C GLY A 114 -25.73 -19.34 -1.19
N ASN A 115 -26.81 -19.50 -0.42
CA ASN A 115 -27.65 -18.37 -0.06
C ASN A 115 -27.00 -17.54 1.04
N TYR A 116 -27.05 -16.22 0.91
CA TYR A 116 -26.56 -15.22 1.85
C TYR A 116 -27.75 -14.67 2.64
N TYR A 117 -27.63 -14.68 3.96
CA TYR A 117 -28.55 -14.06 4.91
C TYR A 117 -27.88 -12.78 5.41
N VAL A 118 -28.23 -11.64 4.79
CA VAL A 118 -27.47 -10.37 4.94
C VAL A 118 -28.10 -9.48 5.99
N THR A 119 -27.25 -8.95 6.89
CA THR A 119 -27.58 -7.86 7.83
C THR A 119 -26.57 -6.75 7.71
N ALA A 120 -27.04 -5.48 7.86
CA ALA A 120 -26.16 -4.33 7.98
C ALA A 120 -25.88 -4.03 9.46
N PHE A 121 -24.70 -3.56 9.78
CA PHE A 121 -24.32 -3.13 11.12
C PHE A 121 -23.36 -1.94 11.07
N ALA A 122 -23.37 -1.11 12.13
CA ALA A 122 -22.42 -0.01 12.24
C ALA A 122 -21.00 -0.53 12.46
N ALA A 123 -20.02 0.03 11.79
CA ALA A 123 -18.61 -0.37 11.88
C ALA A 123 -18.04 -0.30 13.31
N GLY A 124 -18.67 0.47 14.19
CA GLY A 124 -18.35 0.53 15.63
C GLY A 124 -18.86 -0.66 16.45
N THR A 125 -19.84 -1.44 15.95
CA THR A 125 -20.46 -2.57 16.67
C THR A 125 -19.50 -3.77 16.69
N ARG A 126 -19.17 -4.28 17.88
CA ARG A 126 -18.19 -5.39 18.06
C ARG A 126 -18.83 -6.75 18.13
N GLU A 127 -20.06 -6.82 18.53
CA GLU A 127 -20.86 -8.05 18.58
C GLU A 127 -22.10 -7.89 17.70
N VAL A 128 -22.21 -8.74 16.69
CA VAL A 128 -23.23 -8.67 15.65
C VAL A 128 -24.08 -9.93 15.73
N ASP A 129 -25.36 -9.78 16.06
CA ASP A 129 -26.32 -10.86 16.00
C ASP A 129 -26.96 -10.91 14.60
N ILE A 130 -26.77 -12.04 13.93
CA ILE A 130 -27.38 -12.33 12.63
C ILE A 130 -28.49 -13.32 12.84
N SER A 131 -29.69 -12.80 13.14
CA SER A 131 -30.90 -13.57 13.41
C SER A 131 -31.95 -13.34 12.32
N ASP A 132 -32.99 -14.18 12.29
CA ASP A 132 -34.09 -14.02 11.33
C ASP A 132 -34.78 -12.63 11.44
N GLU A 133 -34.64 -11.95 12.59
CA GLU A 133 -35.17 -10.60 12.82
C GLU A 133 -34.24 -9.50 12.24
N THR A 134 -32.92 -9.71 12.31
CA THR A 134 -31.91 -8.73 11.86
C THR A 134 -31.60 -8.86 10.37
N VAL A 135 -31.80 -10.03 9.75
CA VAL A 135 -31.61 -10.27 8.32
C VAL A 135 -32.57 -9.40 7.50
N LYS A 136 -32.01 -8.63 6.56
CA LYS A 136 -32.76 -7.71 5.70
C LYS A 136 -32.88 -8.18 4.25
N ALA A 137 -31.99 -9.08 3.84
CA ALA A 137 -32.00 -9.64 2.49
C ALA A 137 -31.51 -11.10 2.51
N ILE A 138 -32.12 -11.93 1.66
CA ILE A 138 -31.70 -13.31 1.43
C ILE A 138 -31.57 -13.53 -0.07
N GLY A 139 -30.47 -14.12 -0.52
CA GLY A 139 -30.27 -14.40 -1.93
C GLY A 139 -28.89 -14.95 -2.24
N VAL A 140 -28.61 -15.08 -3.52
CA VAL A 140 -27.28 -15.43 -4.05
C VAL A 140 -26.72 -14.19 -4.77
N PRO A 141 -25.47 -13.80 -4.50
CA PRO A 141 -24.85 -12.70 -5.28
C PRO A 141 -24.92 -12.97 -6.78
N THR A 142 -25.29 -11.95 -7.53
CA THR A 142 -25.38 -12.04 -9.02
C THR A 142 -24.07 -11.74 -9.71
N VAL A 143 -23.09 -11.21 -8.95
CA VAL A 143 -21.73 -10.88 -9.40
C VAL A 143 -20.71 -11.54 -8.47
N SER A 144 -19.52 -11.79 -9.00
CA SER A 144 -18.39 -12.23 -8.16
C SER A 144 -17.96 -11.08 -7.25
N ILE A 145 -17.89 -11.33 -5.95
CA ILE A 145 -17.45 -10.35 -4.95
C ILE A 145 -15.95 -10.53 -4.74
N PRO A 146 -15.14 -9.53 -5.12
CA PRO A 146 -13.70 -9.61 -4.90
C PRO A 146 -13.33 -9.40 -3.43
N THR A 147 -12.13 -9.81 -3.05
CA THR A 147 -11.56 -9.48 -1.75
C THR A 147 -11.16 -8.01 -1.68
N GLN A 148 -11.16 -7.47 -0.47
CA GLN A 148 -10.75 -6.09 -0.19
C GLN A 148 -9.34 -5.83 -0.73
N THR A 149 -9.21 -4.77 -1.51
CA THR A 149 -7.97 -4.40 -2.16
C THR A 149 -7.52 -3.02 -1.70
N PHE A 150 -6.26 -2.92 -1.29
CA PHE A 150 -5.65 -1.66 -0.92
C PHE A 150 -4.64 -1.21 -1.97
N THR A 151 -4.57 0.11 -2.19
CA THR A 151 -3.56 0.72 -3.03
C THR A 151 -2.44 1.25 -2.16
N TYR A 152 -1.22 0.87 -2.49
CA TYR A 152 0.02 1.28 -1.84
C TYR A 152 0.77 2.22 -2.78
N LEU A 153 1.21 3.34 -2.23
CA LEU A 153 1.81 4.47 -2.93
C LEU A 153 3.18 4.71 -2.31
N PHE A 154 4.19 4.94 -3.14
CA PHE A 154 5.56 5.18 -2.69
C PHE A 154 6.14 6.43 -3.32
N GLU A 155 6.90 7.15 -2.50
CA GLU A 155 7.76 8.25 -2.84
C GLU A 155 9.19 7.85 -2.46
N GLU A 156 10.09 7.67 -3.43
CA GLU A 156 11.36 6.97 -3.18
C GLU A 156 12.59 7.89 -3.24
N ASN A 157 12.39 9.19 -3.31
CA ASN A 157 13.47 10.16 -3.49
C ASN A 157 14.38 10.36 -2.27
N PHE A 158 14.13 9.64 -1.16
CA PHE A 158 14.97 9.75 0.02
C PHE A 158 16.47 9.59 -0.32
N PRO A 159 17.36 10.41 0.23
CA PRO A 159 17.15 11.45 1.24
C PRO A 159 16.82 12.84 0.65
N GLU A 160 16.58 12.94 -0.64
CA GLU A 160 16.16 14.17 -1.31
C GLU A 160 14.65 14.34 -1.15
N ALA A 161 14.17 15.59 -1.12
CA ALA A 161 12.74 15.83 -1.13
C ALA A 161 12.16 15.37 -2.47
N GLY A 162 11.09 14.59 -2.43
CA GLY A 162 10.32 14.21 -3.59
C GLY A 162 9.43 15.34 -4.10
N ASP A 163 8.65 15.07 -5.12
CA ASP A 163 7.63 15.97 -5.64
C ASP A 163 6.24 15.70 -5.04
N TYR A 164 6.18 14.74 -4.11
CA TYR A 164 5.00 14.38 -3.31
C TYR A 164 3.77 14.00 -4.14
N ASP A 165 4.00 13.39 -5.28
CA ASP A 165 2.93 12.85 -6.12
C ASP A 165 2.63 11.37 -5.80
N TYR A 166 3.50 10.70 -5.04
CA TYR A 166 3.33 9.32 -4.57
C TYR A 166 3.06 8.32 -5.70
N ASN A 167 3.62 8.55 -6.85
CA ASN A 167 3.45 7.69 -8.01
C ASN A 167 4.73 6.97 -8.46
N ASP A 168 5.84 7.15 -7.73
CA ASP A 168 7.11 6.48 -8.00
C ASP A 168 6.94 4.97 -8.13
N LEU A 169 6.10 4.40 -7.27
CA LEU A 169 5.56 3.07 -7.43
C LEU A 169 4.14 3.01 -6.87
N VAL A 170 3.21 2.51 -7.68
CA VAL A 170 1.84 2.27 -7.25
C VAL A 170 1.54 0.78 -7.37
N MET A 171 1.17 0.16 -6.26
CA MET A 171 0.77 -1.24 -6.21
C MET A 171 -0.64 -1.38 -5.64
N ARG A 172 -1.39 -2.38 -6.13
CA ARG A 172 -2.61 -2.86 -5.48
C ARG A 172 -2.38 -4.24 -4.92
N ILE A 173 -2.76 -4.43 -3.67
CA ILE A 173 -2.60 -5.72 -2.99
C ILE A 173 -3.92 -6.13 -2.37
N SER A 174 -4.31 -7.38 -2.61
CA SER A 174 -5.43 -8.03 -1.92
C SER A 174 -5.01 -9.40 -1.43
N THR A 175 -5.75 -9.93 -0.46
CA THR A 175 -5.48 -11.25 0.10
C THR A 175 -6.74 -12.10 0.07
N GLU A 176 -6.56 -13.38 -0.21
CA GLU A 176 -7.61 -14.39 -0.17
C GLU A 176 -7.15 -15.59 0.65
N ARG A 177 -7.96 -16.01 1.61
CA ARG A 177 -7.73 -17.24 2.34
C ARG A 177 -8.23 -18.42 1.50
N THR A 178 -7.31 -19.08 0.79
CA THR A 178 -7.63 -20.17 -0.14
C THR A 178 -7.64 -21.56 0.52
N GLY A 179 -7.15 -21.65 1.77
CA GLY A 179 -7.14 -22.89 2.54
C GLY A 179 -7.00 -22.62 4.03
N LYS A 180 -7.01 -23.71 4.82
CA LYS A 180 -6.82 -23.62 6.27
C LYS A 180 -5.44 -23.07 6.65
N LYS A 181 -4.43 -23.34 5.81
CA LYS A 181 -3.02 -22.94 5.98
C LYS A 181 -2.52 -22.08 4.83
N GLU A 182 -3.39 -21.71 3.90
CA GLU A 182 -3.00 -21.06 2.67
C GLU A 182 -3.62 -19.67 2.56
N LEU A 183 -2.76 -18.72 2.22
CA LEU A 183 -3.08 -17.35 1.91
C LEU A 183 -2.58 -17.06 0.49
N THR A 184 -3.48 -16.64 -0.38
CA THR A 184 -3.09 -16.08 -1.67
C THR A 184 -3.01 -14.56 -1.56
N ILE A 185 -1.90 -13.99 -2.01
CA ILE A 185 -1.66 -12.56 -2.03
C ILE A 185 -1.55 -12.14 -3.50
N HIS A 186 -2.49 -11.32 -3.95
CA HIS A 186 -2.48 -10.76 -5.30
C HIS A 186 -1.79 -9.42 -5.28
N VAL A 187 -0.67 -9.30 -6.00
CA VAL A 187 0.07 -8.05 -6.13
C VAL A 187 -0.04 -7.57 -7.56
N THR A 188 -0.54 -6.36 -7.76
CA THR A 188 -0.68 -5.71 -9.06
C THR A 188 0.19 -4.48 -9.09
N ILE A 189 1.14 -4.39 -10.02
CA ILE A 189 1.86 -3.15 -10.31
C ILE A 189 0.95 -2.31 -11.21
N VAL A 190 0.65 -1.10 -10.78
CA VAL A 190 -0.26 -0.17 -11.45
C VAL A 190 0.50 0.90 -12.22
N ALA A 191 1.49 1.52 -11.57
CA ALA A 191 2.30 2.58 -12.14
C ALA A 191 3.73 2.52 -11.61
N VAL A 192 4.66 3.05 -12.40
CA VAL A 192 6.07 3.24 -12.04
C VAL A 192 6.49 4.62 -12.53
N GLY A 193 6.58 5.58 -11.62
CA GLY A 193 6.94 6.98 -11.89
C GLY A 193 8.41 7.29 -11.64
N SER A 194 9.10 6.46 -10.87
CA SER A 194 10.50 6.68 -10.55
C SER A 194 11.44 6.57 -11.75
N ASP A 195 12.50 7.36 -11.74
CA ASP A 195 13.67 7.21 -12.60
C ASP A 195 14.70 6.22 -12.03
N ARG A 196 14.54 5.81 -10.77
CA ARG A 196 15.45 4.90 -10.07
C ARG A 196 15.08 3.44 -10.30
N GLN A 197 16.05 2.57 -10.10
CA GLN A 197 15.78 1.14 -9.98
C GLN A 197 15.14 0.88 -8.61
N LEU A 198 13.94 0.36 -8.63
CA LEU A 198 13.19 -0.01 -7.42
C LEU A 198 13.03 -1.51 -7.36
N ALA A 199 13.57 -2.14 -6.32
CA ALA A 199 13.18 -3.48 -5.94
C ALA A 199 12.01 -3.42 -4.94
N GLY A 200 11.20 -4.45 -4.92
CA GLY A 200 10.04 -4.52 -4.03
C GLY A 200 9.95 -5.84 -3.28
N ALA A 201 9.57 -5.75 -2.02
CA ALA A 201 9.33 -6.91 -1.18
C ALA A 201 8.09 -6.70 -0.29
N LEU A 202 7.61 -7.78 0.30
CA LEU A 202 6.42 -7.80 1.14
C LEU A 202 6.72 -8.54 2.44
N ARG A 203 6.78 -7.83 3.55
CA ARG A 203 6.89 -8.41 4.88
C ARG A 203 5.52 -8.86 5.39
N LEU A 204 5.46 -10.04 5.97
CA LEU A 204 4.30 -10.55 6.69
C LEU A 204 4.45 -10.21 8.19
N VAL A 205 3.93 -9.07 8.61
CA VAL A 205 4.10 -8.53 9.97
C VAL A 205 3.57 -9.51 11.01
N GLY A 206 4.42 -9.83 12.00
CA GLY A 206 4.11 -10.78 13.08
C GLY A 206 4.10 -12.24 12.63
N ARG A 207 4.57 -12.57 11.41
CA ARG A 207 4.69 -13.95 10.92
C ARG A 207 6.17 -14.31 10.76
N ARG A 208 6.58 -15.34 11.49
CA ARG A 208 7.99 -15.80 11.48
C ARG A 208 8.30 -16.52 10.18
N TYR A 209 9.52 -16.31 9.67
CA TYR A 209 10.05 -17.06 8.52
C TYR A 209 9.94 -18.59 8.73
N GLU A 210 10.26 -19.03 9.94
CA GLU A 210 10.22 -20.45 10.31
C GLU A 210 8.82 -21.07 10.32
N ASP A 211 7.74 -20.25 10.36
CA ASP A 211 6.36 -20.73 10.34
C ASP A 211 5.83 -20.91 8.91
N ILE A 212 6.55 -20.41 7.92
CA ILE A 212 6.18 -20.59 6.51
C ILE A 212 6.73 -21.93 6.01
N GLN A 213 5.89 -22.69 5.36
CA GLN A 213 6.29 -23.95 4.71
C GLN A 213 6.81 -23.69 3.31
N THR A 214 6.07 -22.95 2.50
CA THR A 214 6.42 -22.60 1.11
C THR A 214 5.81 -21.26 0.71
N VAL A 215 6.47 -20.59 -0.22
CA VAL A 215 5.89 -19.52 -1.02
C VAL A 215 6.09 -19.88 -2.49
N GLY A 216 5.07 -19.74 -3.29
CA GLY A 216 5.08 -19.97 -4.73
C GLY A 216 4.14 -19.04 -5.45
N THR A 217 4.09 -19.09 -6.77
CA THR A 217 3.17 -18.28 -7.59
C THR A 217 2.13 -19.15 -8.29
N ILE A 218 0.96 -18.60 -8.53
CA ILE A 218 -0.06 -19.23 -9.36
C ILE A 218 0.37 -19.10 -10.84
N GLY A 219 0.33 -20.22 -11.59
CA GLY A 219 0.65 -20.22 -13.02
C GLY A 219 2.15 -20.14 -13.33
N ALA A 220 3.03 -20.25 -12.33
CA ALA A 220 4.47 -20.13 -12.46
C ALA A 220 4.96 -18.77 -13.05
N GLU A 221 4.13 -17.76 -13.12
CA GLU A 221 4.52 -16.41 -13.53
C GLU A 221 5.18 -15.66 -12.38
N SER A 222 6.25 -14.92 -12.68
CA SER A 222 6.97 -14.07 -11.74
C SER A 222 7.15 -12.66 -12.33
N PHE A 223 7.25 -11.66 -11.48
CA PHE A 223 7.67 -10.32 -11.92
C PHE A 223 9.12 -10.30 -12.42
N ASN A 224 9.92 -11.31 -12.06
CA ASN A 224 11.33 -11.42 -12.42
C ASN A 224 11.58 -12.33 -13.65
N ASP A 225 10.54 -12.78 -14.34
CA ASP A 225 10.71 -13.65 -15.52
C ASP A 225 11.51 -12.94 -16.61
N GLY A 226 12.50 -13.67 -17.17
CA GLY A 226 13.32 -13.19 -18.27
C GLY A 226 14.31 -12.07 -17.91
N VAL A 227 14.53 -11.79 -16.63
CA VAL A 227 15.58 -10.85 -16.20
C VAL A 227 16.92 -11.27 -16.76
N PRO A 228 17.67 -10.37 -17.47
CA PRO A 228 18.93 -10.72 -18.08
C PRO A 228 19.97 -11.16 -17.04
N GLU A 229 20.66 -12.26 -17.32
CA GLU A 229 21.75 -12.75 -16.47
C GLU A 229 22.90 -11.72 -16.42
N GLY A 230 23.43 -11.49 -15.21
CA GLY A 230 24.55 -10.56 -14.99
C GLY A 230 24.14 -9.08 -14.91
N SER A 231 22.85 -8.77 -14.94
CA SER A 231 22.39 -7.42 -14.62
C SER A 231 22.66 -7.10 -13.15
N ARG A 232 23.05 -5.86 -12.88
CA ARG A 232 23.22 -5.38 -11.49
C ARG A 232 21.90 -4.83 -10.98
N TYR A 233 21.42 -5.36 -9.87
CA TYR A 233 20.20 -4.93 -9.21
C TYR A 233 20.47 -4.43 -7.79
N VAL A 234 19.60 -3.55 -7.31
CA VAL A 234 19.64 -3.05 -5.93
C VAL A 234 19.54 -4.20 -4.94
N PHE A 235 18.70 -5.17 -5.26
CA PHE A 235 18.49 -6.37 -4.50
C PHE A 235 18.62 -7.59 -5.43
N ASP A 236 19.62 -8.42 -5.21
CA ASP A 236 19.99 -9.52 -6.09
C ASP A 236 19.61 -10.92 -5.54
N ASN A 237 18.99 -10.96 -4.36
CA ASN A 237 18.49 -12.21 -3.82
C ASN A 237 17.27 -12.69 -4.61
N THR A 238 17.39 -13.83 -5.25
CA THR A 238 16.35 -14.43 -6.09
C THR A 238 15.43 -15.38 -5.33
N ASP A 239 15.72 -15.67 -4.06
CA ASP A 239 14.84 -16.51 -3.24
C ASP A 239 13.51 -15.79 -3.03
N MET A 240 12.41 -16.47 -3.36
CA MET A 240 11.06 -15.88 -3.23
C MET A 240 10.69 -15.62 -1.77
N LEU A 241 11.18 -16.43 -0.85
CA LEU A 241 10.98 -16.27 0.59
C LEU A 241 12.32 -16.08 1.29
N VAL A 242 12.48 -14.96 1.96
CA VAL A 242 13.68 -14.64 2.76
C VAL A 242 13.32 -14.35 4.20
N GLN A 243 14.30 -14.47 5.08
CA GLN A 243 14.15 -14.11 6.48
C GLN A 243 14.60 -12.66 6.68
N GLY A 244 13.70 -11.83 7.20
CA GLY A 244 14.06 -10.49 7.63
C GLY A 244 14.97 -10.49 8.88
N ASN A 245 15.71 -9.40 9.10
CA ASN A 245 16.63 -9.23 10.24
C ASN A 245 15.93 -9.44 11.59
N ASN A 246 14.65 -9.12 11.69
CA ASN A 246 13.81 -9.38 12.86
C ASN A 246 13.26 -10.82 12.94
N GLY A 247 13.58 -11.68 11.96
CA GLY A 247 13.12 -13.07 11.86
C GLY A 247 11.72 -13.25 11.28
N GLU A 248 11.08 -12.20 10.78
CA GLU A 248 9.80 -12.30 10.09
C GLU A 248 9.96 -12.78 8.64
N ALA A 249 8.87 -13.27 8.06
CA ALA A 249 8.83 -13.73 6.69
C ALA A 249 8.73 -12.54 5.73
N VAL A 250 9.57 -12.54 4.70
CA VAL A 250 9.58 -11.56 3.62
C VAL A 250 9.47 -12.28 2.28
N ILE A 251 8.57 -11.82 1.44
CA ILE A 251 8.36 -12.31 0.08
C ILE A 251 9.03 -11.32 -0.87
N ASN A 252 10.01 -11.77 -1.65
CA ASN A 252 10.56 -10.98 -2.75
C ASN A 252 9.53 -10.89 -3.86
N LEU A 253 9.16 -9.69 -4.23
CA LEU A 253 8.21 -9.44 -5.30
C LEU A 253 8.92 -9.25 -6.64
N PHE A 254 9.79 -8.27 -6.71
CA PHE A 254 10.54 -7.95 -7.93
C PHE A 254 11.87 -7.26 -7.59
N ILE A 255 12.84 -7.47 -8.47
CA ILE A 255 14.17 -6.86 -8.39
C ILE A 255 14.28 -5.54 -9.17
N ASP A 256 13.30 -5.26 -10.02
CA ASP A 256 13.17 -4.01 -10.77
C ASP A 256 11.70 -3.77 -11.15
N ALA A 257 11.10 -2.70 -10.67
CA ALA A 257 9.71 -2.35 -10.92
C ALA A 257 9.43 -2.08 -12.41
N HIS A 258 10.39 -1.50 -13.14
CA HIS A 258 10.24 -1.22 -14.57
C HIS A 258 10.21 -2.53 -15.37
N TRP A 259 11.14 -3.46 -15.04
CA TRP A 259 11.11 -4.79 -15.61
C TRP A 259 9.82 -5.53 -15.27
N ALA A 260 9.45 -5.52 -14.01
CA ALA A 260 8.25 -6.18 -13.52
C ALA A 260 6.98 -5.66 -14.22
N MET A 261 6.93 -4.38 -14.60
CA MET A 261 5.81 -3.79 -15.32
C MET A 261 5.74 -4.22 -16.79
N THR A 262 6.86 -4.45 -17.46
CA THR A 262 6.89 -4.54 -18.92
C THR A 262 7.63 -5.71 -19.50
N PHE A 263 8.52 -6.40 -18.77
CA PHE A 263 9.56 -7.31 -19.28
C PHE A 263 10.51 -6.65 -20.29
N ASP A 264 10.58 -5.34 -20.30
CA ASP A 264 11.30 -4.55 -21.27
C ASP A 264 11.96 -3.37 -20.54
N ALA A 265 12.66 -3.68 -19.44
CA ALA A 265 13.45 -2.69 -18.74
C ALA A 265 14.64 -2.35 -19.63
N TYR A 266 14.55 -1.23 -20.30
CA TYR A 266 15.60 -0.73 -21.13
C TYR A 266 16.75 -0.23 -20.25
N VAL A 267 17.79 -1.07 -20.09
CA VAL A 267 19.05 -0.65 -19.50
C VAL A 267 19.95 -0.16 -20.63
N GLU A 268 19.77 1.08 -21.06
CA GLU A 268 20.83 1.74 -21.82
C GLU A 268 21.97 2.11 -20.88
N TYR A 269 23.14 1.57 -21.14
CA TYR A 269 24.38 1.97 -20.48
C TYR A 269 24.72 3.39 -20.89
N GLY A 270 24.62 4.36 -19.95
CA GLY A 270 25.34 5.63 -20.10
C GLY A 270 24.68 6.95 -19.76
N LEU A 271 23.40 7.21 -19.88
CA LEU A 271 22.70 8.44 -19.44
C LEU A 271 21.20 8.14 -19.44
N PHE A 272 20.59 7.96 -18.25
CA PHE A 272 19.42 7.12 -18.14
C PHE A 272 18.23 7.90 -17.63
N THR A 273 17.26 8.06 -18.49
CA THR A 273 15.88 8.17 -18.07
C THR A 273 15.24 6.81 -18.28
N ARG A 274 14.90 6.10 -17.21
CA ARG A 274 14.00 4.97 -17.27
C ARG A 274 12.62 5.46 -17.68
N LYS A 275 11.92 4.68 -18.49
CA LYS A 275 10.57 5.05 -18.88
C LYS A 275 9.63 4.95 -17.70
N LYS A 276 8.85 6.00 -17.51
CA LYS A 276 7.80 6.06 -16.53
C LYS A 276 6.50 5.45 -17.09
N TYR A 277 5.79 4.70 -16.29
CA TYR A 277 4.60 3.95 -16.72
C TYR A 277 3.36 4.39 -15.97
N ASN A 278 2.29 4.72 -16.71
CA ASN A 278 0.96 5.04 -16.19
C ASN A 278 0.90 6.21 -15.20
N VAL A 279 1.78 7.18 -15.34
CA VAL A 279 1.81 8.39 -14.50
C VAL A 279 1.52 9.67 -15.29
N SER A 280 1.39 9.59 -16.61
CA SER A 280 1.05 10.71 -17.45
C SER A 280 -0.05 10.35 -18.44
N THR A 281 -0.92 11.31 -18.76
CA THR A 281 -1.95 11.16 -19.80
C THR A 281 -1.37 11.28 -21.23
N SER A 282 -0.12 11.73 -21.35
CA SER A 282 0.60 11.81 -22.63
C SER A 282 1.39 10.52 -22.87
N SER A 283 1.48 10.10 -24.15
CA SER A 283 2.35 9.01 -24.59
C SER A 283 3.51 9.59 -25.41
N GLY A 284 4.68 8.97 -25.30
CA GLY A 284 5.91 9.38 -26.01
C GLY A 284 6.99 9.89 -25.06
N GLY A 285 8.23 10.03 -25.55
CA GLY A 285 9.38 10.40 -24.71
C GLY A 285 9.62 9.37 -23.61
N ASP A 286 9.68 9.84 -22.38
CA ASP A 286 9.97 9.01 -21.21
C ASP A 286 8.72 8.36 -20.58
N TYR A 287 7.53 8.67 -21.08
CA TYR A 287 6.26 8.15 -20.55
C TYR A 287 5.63 7.12 -21.48
N GLN A 288 5.09 6.03 -20.90
CA GLN A 288 4.35 5.02 -21.65
C GLN A 288 3.11 4.55 -20.89
N LEU A 289 2.06 4.25 -21.65
CA LEU A 289 0.89 3.59 -21.16
C LEU A 289 1.08 2.07 -21.25
N ARG A 290 0.81 1.35 -20.16
CA ARG A 290 0.92 -0.11 -20.10
C ARG A 290 -0.26 -0.70 -19.36
N SER A 291 -0.61 -1.92 -19.71
CA SER A 291 -1.55 -2.69 -18.90
C SER A 291 -0.93 -3.00 -17.54
N THR A 292 -1.74 -2.93 -16.49
CA THR A 292 -1.33 -3.35 -15.16
C THR A 292 -0.98 -4.84 -15.17
N ARG A 293 -0.03 -5.24 -14.33
CA ARG A 293 0.41 -6.62 -14.25
C ARG A 293 0.21 -7.17 -12.84
N THR A 294 -0.37 -8.37 -12.75
CA THR A 294 -0.65 -9.04 -11.47
C THR A 294 0.12 -10.35 -11.38
N VAL A 295 0.75 -10.58 -10.24
CA VAL A 295 1.29 -11.87 -9.81
C VAL A 295 0.60 -12.28 -8.52
N SER A 296 0.22 -13.54 -8.42
CA SER A 296 -0.47 -14.09 -7.26
C SER A 296 0.47 -15.05 -6.52
N TYR A 297 0.80 -14.71 -5.29
CA TYR A 297 1.68 -15.49 -4.41
C TYR A 297 0.84 -16.37 -3.49
N VAL A 298 1.17 -17.66 -3.41
CA VAL A 298 0.56 -18.60 -2.48
C VAL A 298 1.52 -18.84 -1.32
N VAL A 299 1.12 -18.41 -0.14
CA VAL A 299 1.86 -18.62 1.12
C VAL A 299 1.22 -19.77 1.86
N THR A 300 1.97 -20.86 2.05
CA THR A 300 1.53 -22.01 2.84
C THR A 300 2.21 -21.98 4.20
N PHE A 301 1.43 -21.90 5.26
CA PHE A 301 1.92 -21.97 6.64
C PHE A 301 2.08 -23.42 7.10
N LYS A 302 3.04 -23.68 7.99
CA LYS A 302 3.22 -25.00 8.61
C LYS A 302 1.99 -25.42 9.45
N ASN A 303 1.33 -24.45 10.08
CA ASN A 303 0.18 -24.66 10.96
C ASN A 303 -1.00 -23.75 10.59
N GLU A 304 -2.22 -24.18 10.92
CA GLU A 304 -3.44 -23.38 10.68
C GLU A 304 -3.44 -22.05 11.45
N THR A 305 -2.79 -21.99 12.62
CA THR A 305 -2.64 -20.80 13.45
C THR A 305 -1.85 -19.67 12.78
N GLY A 306 -1.11 -19.95 11.72
CA GLY A 306 -0.43 -18.95 10.92
C GLY A 306 -1.37 -17.89 10.32
N LEU A 307 -2.64 -18.26 10.12
CA LEU A 307 -3.68 -17.38 9.60
C LEU A 307 -4.62 -16.80 10.67
N ASP A 308 -4.37 -17.11 11.94
CA ASP A 308 -5.20 -16.55 13.01
C ASP A 308 -5.04 -15.04 13.07
N ASN A 309 -6.18 -14.34 13.11
CA ASN A 309 -6.26 -12.88 13.14
C ASN A 309 -5.51 -12.16 12.00
N PHE A 310 -5.23 -12.86 10.89
CA PHE A 310 -4.59 -12.23 9.75
C PHE A 310 -5.53 -11.20 9.10
N THR A 311 -5.00 -10.02 8.78
CA THR A 311 -5.69 -8.97 8.04
C THR A 311 -4.75 -8.31 7.04
N GLN A 312 -5.32 -7.56 6.11
CA GLN A 312 -4.57 -6.76 5.13
C GLN A 312 -3.58 -5.78 5.80
N ALA A 313 -3.88 -5.29 7.01
CA ALA A 313 -2.98 -4.41 7.77
C ALA A 313 -1.70 -5.10 8.27
N MET A 314 -1.60 -6.43 8.15
CA MET A 314 -0.37 -7.18 8.46
C MET A 314 0.55 -7.33 7.26
N LEU A 315 0.23 -6.70 6.15
CA LEU A 315 1.09 -6.59 4.99
C LEU A 315 1.85 -5.28 5.05
N ASP A 316 3.16 -5.36 5.00
CA ASP A 316 4.06 -4.23 4.87
C ASP A 316 4.86 -4.38 3.57
N PRO A 317 4.27 -3.97 2.43
CA PRO A 317 5.04 -3.85 1.21
C PRO A 317 6.02 -2.69 1.34
N PHE A 318 7.25 -2.91 0.91
CA PHE A 318 8.29 -1.90 0.93
C PHE A 318 9.12 -1.94 -0.34
N VAL A 319 9.72 -0.82 -0.65
CA VAL A 319 10.62 -0.67 -1.79
C VAL A 319 12.05 -0.48 -1.32
N MET A 320 12.98 -0.87 -2.17
CA MET A 320 14.41 -0.74 -1.94
C MET A 320 15.02 0.04 -3.11
N ALA A 321 15.76 1.10 -2.80
CA ALA A 321 16.47 1.92 -3.76
C ALA A 321 17.92 2.15 -3.31
N GLU A 322 18.85 2.29 -4.26
CA GLU A 322 20.25 2.64 -3.99
C GLU A 322 20.43 4.15 -4.02
N TYR A 323 21.05 4.69 -2.98
CA TYR A 323 21.53 6.06 -2.96
C TYR A 323 22.93 6.12 -2.37
N ASN A 324 23.88 6.69 -3.12
CA ASN A 324 25.28 6.83 -2.71
C ASN A 324 25.94 5.51 -2.24
N GLY A 325 25.63 4.40 -2.92
CA GLY A 325 26.18 3.09 -2.63
C GLY A 325 25.54 2.37 -1.43
N ASN A 326 24.49 2.95 -0.83
CA ASN A 326 23.70 2.34 0.22
C ASN A 326 22.31 2.00 -0.30
N VAL A 327 21.76 0.89 0.17
CA VAL A 327 20.38 0.50 -0.13
C VAL A 327 19.48 0.95 1.02
N TRP A 328 18.40 1.63 0.67
CA TRP A 328 17.41 2.15 1.60
C TRP A 328 16.10 1.41 1.43
N GLU A 329 15.46 1.13 2.56
CA GLU A 329 14.10 0.58 2.59
C GLU A 329 13.10 1.71 2.84
N THR A 330 12.06 1.78 2.02
CA THR A 330 10.93 2.69 2.21
C THR A 330 9.69 1.89 2.58
N HIS A 331 9.25 2.02 3.81
CA HIS A 331 8.11 1.34 4.42
C HIS A 331 6.92 2.29 4.62
N LEU A 332 5.74 1.73 4.85
CA LEU A 332 4.64 2.48 5.45
C LEU A 332 5.10 3.09 6.78
N ASP A 333 4.62 4.29 7.12
CA ASP A 333 5.07 5.03 8.30
C ASP A 333 4.93 4.22 9.62
N ALA A 334 3.91 3.39 9.71
CA ALA A 334 3.72 2.48 10.84
C ALA A 334 4.87 1.46 11.03
N TYR A 335 5.69 1.26 9.99
CA TYR A 335 6.78 0.28 9.93
C TYR A 335 8.12 0.90 9.55
N ARG A 336 8.23 2.21 9.49
CA ARG A 336 9.41 2.94 9.01
C ARG A 336 10.73 2.57 9.67
N ASP A 337 10.69 2.15 10.94
CA ASP A 337 11.90 1.77 11.71
C ASP A 337 12.23 0.28 11.57
N ALA A 338 11.63 -0.42 10.61
CA ALA A 338 11.67 -1.88 10.56
C ALA A 338 13.04 -2.47 10.17
N GLN A 339 13.80 -1.86 9.27
CA GLN A 339 15.14 -2.31 8.81
C GLN A 339 15.16 -3.84 8.55
N ILE A 340 14.40 -4.27 7.55
CA ILE A 340 14.05 -5.69 7.40
C ILE A 340 15.15 -6.48 6.70
N LEU A 341 15.73 -5.95 5.64
CA LEU A 341 16.78 -6.61 4.85
C LEU A 341 18.11 -5.86 4.93
N TYR A 342 18.08 -4.55 5.15
CA TYR A 342 19.26 -3.68 5.22
C TYR A 342 19.31 -2.91 6.54
N ASP A 343 20.52 -2.81 7.11
CA ASP A 343 20.79 -2.10 8.39
C ASP A 343 21.01 -0.59 8.17
N TYR A 344 20.19 0.03 7.33
CA TYR A 344 20.26 1.48 7.15
C TYR A 344 19.01 2.14 7.75
N PRO A 345 19.16 3.26 8.49
CA PRO A 345 18.01 3.89 9.13
C PRO A 345 16.99 4.29 8.06
N SER A 346 15.75 3.89 8.28
CA SER A 346 14.64 4.36 7.46
C SER A 346 14.50 5.87 7.57
N PRO A 347 14.02 6.53 6.51
CA PRO A 347 13.81 7.96 6.52
C PRO A 347 12.88 8.36 7.68
N SER A 348 13.35 9.25 8.53
CA SER A 348 12.49 9.87 9.54
C SER A 348 11.49 10.79 8.87
N THR A 349 10.20 10.58 9.11
CA THR A 349 9.16 11.44 8.55
C THR A 349 8.49 12.25 9.65
N LYS A 350 9.10 13.37 10.00
CA LYS A 350 8.40 14.36 10.83
C LYS A 350 7.52 15.32 10.02
N VAL A 351 7.44 15.10 8.71
CA VAL A 351 6.67 15.93 7.77
C VAL A 351 5.62 15.08 7.08
N LEU A 352 5.91 14.51 5.92
CA LEU A 352 5.01 13.62 5.18
C LEU A 352 5.60 12.20 5.13
N PRO A 353 4.79 11.16 5.08
CA PRO A 353 5.29 9.79 4.98
C PRO A 353 5.87 9.55 3.58
N TRP A 354 6.74 8.55 3.44
CA TRP A 354 7.31 8.13 2.14
C TRP A 354 6.50 7.03 1.48
N ALA A 355 5.53 6.51 2.18
CA ALA A 355 4.58 5.54 1.64
C ALA A 355 3.22 5.72 2.30
N LEU A 356 2.17 5.48 1.52
CA LEU A 356 0.78 5.55 1.95
C LEU A 356 0.04 4.28 1.57
N MET A 357 -0.87 3.86 2.44
CA MET A 357 -1.83 2.79 2.17
C MET A 357 -3.23 3.38 2.11
N VAL A 358 -3.87 3.28 0.95
CA VAL A 358 -5.22 3.77 0.71
C VAL A 358 -6.18 2.58 0.60
N PRO A 359 -7.23 2.49 1.44
CA PRO A 359 -8.16 1.37 1.42
C PRO A 359 -9.21 1.52 0.30
N ALA A 360 -8.73 1.58 -0.93
CA ALA A 360 -9.55 1.70 -2.12
C ALA A 360 -8.88 0.98 -3.30
N ARG A 361 -9.63 0.06 -3.92
CA ARG A 361 -9.22 -0.65 -5.14
C ARG A 361 -9.03 0.30 -6.31
N ASP A 362 -9.95 1.24 -6.47
CA ASP A 362 -10.04 2.15 -7.60
C ASP A 362 -9.42 3.51 -7.29
N PHE A 363 -8.46 3.55 -6.35
CA PHE A 363 -7.75 4.77 -6.05
C PHE A 363 -7.05 5.28 -7.32
N ARG A 364 -7.22 6.55 -7.59
CA ARG A 364 -6.64 7.24 -8.73
C ARG A 364 -5.39 7.98 -8.26
N HIS A 365 -4.21 7.43 -8.52
CA HIS A 365 -2.96 8.07 -8.11
C HIS A 365 -2.73 9.38 -8.85
N PRO A 366 -2.01 10.36 -8.25
CA PRO A 366 -1.67 11.61 -8.91
C PRO A 366 -0.88 11.38 -10.20
N LEU A 367 -1.03 12.28 -11.16
CA LEU A 367 -0.19 12.32 -12.35
C LEU A 367 1.21 12.81 -11.98
N GLU A 368 2.19 12.43 -12.77
CA GLU A 368 3.58 12.88 -12.65
C GLU A 368 3.70 14.39 -12.42
N GLY A 369 4.42 14.75 -11.36
CA GLY A 369 4.63 16.13 -10.93
C GLY A 369 3.35 16.85 -10.46
N LYS A 370 2.33 16.09 -10.02
CA LYS A 370 1.12 16.62 -9.40
C LYS A 370 1.09 16.17 -7.95
N GLU A 371 1.44 17.05 -7.05
CA GLU A 371 1.41 16.75 -5.62
C GLU A 371 0.09 16.09 -5.21
N ILE A 372 0.11 15.14 -4.29
CA ILE A 372 -1.08 14.42 -3.81
C ILE A 372 -2.12 15.38 -3.23
N GLY A 373 -1.67 16.48 -2.61
CA GLY A 373 -2.52 17.54 -2.13
C GLY A 373 -1.97 18.18 -0.86
N PHE A 374 -2.14 19.49 -0.76
CA PHE A 374 -1.68 20.23 0.40
C PHE A 374 -2.54 21.46 0.68
N ARG A 375 -2.41 21.96 1.90
CA ARG A 375 -3.03 23.18 2.37
C ARG A 375 -1.93 24.11 2.83
N LYS A 376 -1.75 25.21 2.15
CA LYS A 376 -0.66 26.15 2.40
C LYS A 376 -1.15 27.59 2.43
N LYS A 377 -0.54 28.36 3.28
CA LYS A 377 -0.80 29.80 3.36
C LYS A 377 -0.10 30.53 2.22
N THR A 378 -0.85 31.27 1.39
CA THR A 378 -0.24 32.10 0.33
C THR A 378 0.52 33.27 0.95
N PRO A 379 1.40 33.96 0.16
CA PRO A 379 2.08 35.17 0.62
C PRO A 379 1.11 36.26 1.10
N GLU A 380 -0.10 36.31 0.57
CA GLU A 380 -1.17 37.25 0.96
C GLU A 380 -1.88 36.81 2.24
N GLY A 381 -1.54 35.66 2.79
CA GLY A 381 -2.11 35.12 4.02
C GLY A 381 -3.42 34.35 3.84
N VAL A 382 -3.81 34.06 2.61
CA VAL A 382 -4.97 33.23 2.29
C VAL A 382 -4.57 31.77 2.35
N VAL A 383 -5.35 30.93 3.04
CA VAL A 383 -5.16 29.47 3.00
C VAL A 383 -5.76 28.95 1.70
N ALA A 384 -4.96 28.25 0.92
CA ALA A 384 -5.36 27.61 -0.33
C ALA A 384 -5.09 26.11 -0.30
N LEU A 385 -5.93 25.36 -1.00
CA LEU A 385 -5.78 23.94 -1.25
C LEU A 385 -5.25 23.73 -2.66
N PHE A 386 -4.27 22.82 -2.81
CA PHE A 386 -3.61 22.53 -4.07
C PHE A 386 -3.43 21.02 -4.23
N GLY A 387 -3.24 20.57 -5.48
CA GLY A 387 -2.87 19.20 -5.79
C GLY A 387 -4.05 18.31 -6.22
N ALA A 388 -3.77 17.01 -6.32
CA ALA A 388 -4.69 16.01 -6.84
C ALA A 388 -5.90 15.74 -5.94
N TYR A 389 -5.78 15.99 -4.63
CA TYR A 389 -6.82 15.75 -3.62
C TYR A 389 -7.02 17.01 -2.77
N MET A 390 -7.65 18.03 -3.38
CA MET A 390 -7.81 19.36 -2.79
C MET A 390 -9.25 19.77 -2.51
N THR A 391 -10.21 18.86 -2.53
CA THR A 391 -11.63 19.17 -2.24
C THR A 391 -11.79 19.61 -0.80
N GLU A 392 -12.27 20.84 -0.56
CA GLU A 392 -12.46 21.41 0.78
C GLU A 392 -13.41 20.54 1.63
N GLY A 393 -13.01 20.29 2.87
CA GLY A 393 -13.71 19.37 3.79
C GLY A 393 -13.41 17.88 3.53
N HIS A 394 -12.68 17.55 2.46
CA HIS A 394 -12.29 16.19 2.05
C HIS A 394 -10.89 16.21 1.40
N SER A 395 -9.98 17.05 1.84
CA SER A 395 -8.66 17.16 1.22
C SER A 395 -7.60 16.39 1.99
N PHE A 396 -6.56 15.96 1.25
CA PHE A 396 -5.36 15.37 1.84
C PHE A 396 -4.69 16.34 2.82
N GLY A 397 -4.55 17.63 2.45
CA GLY A 397 -3.91 18.63 3.31
C GLY A 397 -4.64 18.86 4.63
N GLU A 398 -5.98 18.85 4.64
CA GLU A 398 -6.75 18.95 5.88
C GLU A 398 -6.60 17.70 6.76
N TRP A 399 -6.51 16.51 6.16
CA TRP A 399 -6.19 15.27 6.88
C TRP A 399 -4.81 15.33 7.50
N VAL A 400 -3.81 15.82 6.77
CA VAL A 400 -2.43 16.01 7.28
C VAL A 400 -2.39 16.91 8.49
N GLU A 401 -3.12 18.04 8.48
CA GLU A 401 -3.18 18.98 9.60
C GLU A 401 -3.96 18.43 10.81
N ASN A 402 -4.93 17.54 10.58
CA ASN A 402 -5.73 16.91 11.62
C ASN A 402 -6.10 15.47 11.22
N TYR A 403 -5.38 14.50 11.75
CA TYR A 403 -5.54 13.07 11.43
C TYR A 403 -6.92 12.49 11.73
N THR A 404 -7.77 13.20 12.45
CA THR A 404 -9.14 12.76 12.78
C THR A 404 -10.19 13.22 11.79
N THR A 405 -9.86 14.15 10.89
CA THR A 405 -10.77 14.73 9.89
C THR A 405 -10.38 14.27 8.48
N CYS A 406 -11.27 14.43 7.53
CA CYS A 406 -11.03 14.19 6.11
C CYS A 406 -10.40 12.82 5.79
N ARG A 407 -10.71 11.79 6.61
CA ARG A 407 -10.17 10.41 6.43
C ARG A 407 -10.70 9.72 5.18
N ASP A 408 -11.57 10.36 4.44
CA ASP A 408 -12.17 9.96 3.18
C ASP A 408 -11.60 10.73 1.97
N TRP A 409 -10.56 11.53 2.15
CA TRP A 409 -9.96 12.41 1.14
C TRP A 409 -9.72 11.69 -0.19
N TYR A 410 -9.33 10.44 -0.14
CA TYR A 410 -9.02 9.61 -1.30
C TYR A 410 -10.23 9.30 -2.21
N LYS A 411 -11.44 9.62 -1.77
CA LYS A 411 -12.69 9.48 -2.55
C LYS A 411 -12.99 10.70 -3.42
N TYR A 412 -12.23 11.80 -3.26
CA TYR A 412 -12.54 13.11 -3.86
C TYR A 412 -11.37 13.64 -4.71
N PRO A 413 -10.99 12.91 -5.79
CA PRO A 413 -9.91 13.36 -6.67
C PRO A 413 -10.29 14.60 -7.45
N THR A 414 -9.29 15.44 -7.76
CA THR A 414 -9.41 16.53 -8.71
C THR A 414 -9.22 15.99 -10.11
N GLU A 415 -10.25 16.14 -10.94
CA GLU A 415 -10.18 15.70 -12.34
C GLU A 415 -9.01 16.36 -13.07
N ASN A 416 -8.40 15.63 -14.02
CA ASN A 416 -7.21 16.01 -14.79
C ASN A 416 -5.90 16.14 -13.98
N GLN A 417 -5.88 15.78 -12.68
CA GLN A 417 -4.66 15.70 -11.88
C GLN A 417 -4.36 14.28 -11.40
N VAL A 418 -5.22 13.33 -11.73
CA VAL A 418 -5.10 11.92 -11.36
C VAL A 418 -5.23 11.02 -12.58
N TRP A 419 -4.60 9.86 -12.47
CA TRP A 419 -4.65 8.80 -13.48
C TRP A 419 -5.99 8.07 -13.49
#